data_ab5b4632e606c05b9c64f379063146ee
#
_entry.id   ab5b4632e606c05b9c64f379063146ee
#
_cell.length_a   1.000
_cell.length_b   1.000
_cell.length_c   1.000
_cell.angle_alpha   90.00
_cell.angle_beta   90.00
_cell.angle_gamma   90.00
#
_symmetry.space_group_name_H-M   'P 1'
#
loop_
_entity.id
_entity.type
_entity.pdbx_description
1 polymer ?
#
loop_
_entity_poly.entity_id
_entity_poly.type
_entity_poly.pdbx_seq_one_letter_code
_entity_poly.pdbx_strand_id
1 'polypeptide(L)'
;MKTSSAKAKGRNLQKWVVSQLVEHLGANPEDIESRPMGSSGEDVIMGVQTRELFPYSVECKNQEKVNVWAAYEQSTANCGKYEPMVVIKKNHKKPLVVVDAEY
;
A
#
# COMPACT_ATOMS: atom_id res chain seq x y z
N MET A 1 -13.99 -15.11 -8.75
CA MET A 1 -12.91 -15.34 -7.77
C MET A 1 -13.50 -15.44 -6.36
N LYS A 2 -12.99 -16.33 -5.56
CA LYS A 2 -13.45 -16.50 -4.20
C LYS A 2 -12.92 -15.35 -3.33
N THR A 3 -13.74 -14.92 -2.35
CA THR A 3 -13.37 -13.82 -1.44
C THR A 3 -12.04 -14.08 -0.73
N SER A 4 -11.78 -15.34 -0.32
CA SER A 4 -10.53 -15.70 0.34
C SER A 4 -9.31 -15.48 -0.56
N SER A 5 -9.43 -15.77 -1.86
CA SER A 5 -8.34 -15.53 -2.81
C SER A 5 -8.11 -14.03 -3.02
N ALA A 6 -9.17 -13.24 -3.09
CA ALA A 6 -9.05 -11.79 -3.22
C ALA A 6 -8.37 -11.17 -2.00
N LYS A 7 -8.76 -11.62 -0.79
CA LYS A 7 -8.12 -11.17 0.45
C LYS A 7 -6.66 -11.57 0.51
N ALA A 8 -6.34 -12.80 0.09
CA ALA A 8 -4.95 -13.27 0.07
C ALA A 8 -4.09 -12.45 -0.87
N LYS A 9 -4.60 -12.10 -2.05
CA LYS A 9 -3.88 -11.25 -3.02
C LYS A 9 -3.60 -9.87 -2.43
N GLY A 10 -4.59 -9.26 -1.78
CA GLY A 10 -4.41 -7.96 -1.13
C GLY A 10 -3.37 -8.01 -0.03
N ARG A 11 -3.48 -9.00 0.85
CA ARG A 11 -2.53 -9.18 1.94
C ARG A 11 -1.11 -9.41 1.42
N ASN A 12 -0.97 -10.23 0.37
CA ASN A 12 0.34 -10.52 -0.19
C ASN A 12 0.98 -9.27 -0.79
N LEU A 13 0.20 -8.43 -1.44
CA LEU A 13 0.73 -7.18 -1.99
C LEU A 13 1.18 -6.23 -0.86
N GLN A 14 0.38 -6.11 0.20
CA GLN A 14 0.76 -5.29 1.35
C GLN A 14 2.08 -5.77 1.97
N LYS A 15 2.23 -7.08 2.17
CA LYS A 15 3.45 -7.67 2.72
C LYS A 15 4.64 -7.47 1.79
N TRP A 16 4.40 -7.54 0.48
CA TRP A 16 5.46 -7.29 -0.50
C TRP A 16 5.96 -5.84 -0.39
N VAL A 17 5.05 -4.86 -0.25
CA VAL A 17 5.44 -3.47 -0.07
C VAL A 17 6.27 -3.30 1.20
N VAL A 18 5.85 -3.90 2.30
CA VAL A 18 6.61 -3.86 3.56
C VAL A 18 8.03 -4.40 3.33
N SER A 19 8.16 -5.56 2.67
CA SER A 19 9.46 -6.16 2.43
C SER A 19 10.35 -5.28 1.55
N GLN A 20 9.78 -4.58 0.57
CA GLN A 20 10.54 -3.67 -0.30
C GLN A 20 11.10 -2.49 0.50
N LEU A 21 10.29 -1.92 1.39
CA LEU A 21 10.74 -0.80 2.20
C LEU A 21 11.83 -1.22 3.21
N VAL A 22 11.71 -2.42 3.77
CA VAL A 22 12.74 -2.95 4.67
C VAL A 22 14.03 -3.22 3.91
N GLU A 23 13.97 -3.90 2.76
CA GLU A 23 15.15 -4.29 2.00
C GLU A 23 15.85 -3.13 1.32
N HIS A 24 15.10 -2.21 0.72
CA HIS A 24 15.68 -1.18 -0.15
C HIS A 24 15.79 0.18 0.49
N LEU A 25 14.94 0.48 1.46
CA LEU A 25 14.95 1.78 2.12
C LEU A 25 15.51 1.72 3.53
N GLY A 26 15.74 0.53 4.04
CA GLY A 26 16.29 0.36 5.38
C GLY A 26 15.27 0.57 6.50
N ALA A 27 13.97 0.43 6.21
CA ALA A 27 12.96 0.55 7.25
C ALA A 27 13.16 -0.51 8.32
N ASN A 28 12.99 -0.12 9.58
CA ASN A 28 13.07 -1.04 10.70
C ASN A 28 11.86 -1.99 10.65
N PRO A 29 12.06 -3.32 10.58
CA PRO A 29 10.94 -4.26 10.54
C PRO A 29 9.97 -4.14 11.72
N GLU A 30 10.42 -3.62 12.84
CA GLU A 30 9.57 -3.43 14.01
C GLU A 30 8.76 -2.13 13.96
N ASP A 31 9.03 -1.27 12.96
CA ASP A 31 8.39 0.03 12.81
C ASP A 31 7.47 0.08 11.59
N ILE A 32 7.18 -1.05 10.97
CA ILE A 32 6.34 -1.14 9.78
C ILE A 32 5.62 -2.49 9.74
N GLU A 33 4.35 -2.45 9.33
CA GLU A 33 3.58 -3.71 9.18
C GLU A 33 2.45 -3.52 8.17
N SER A 34 1.98 -4.63 7.61
CA SER A 34 0.77 -4.60 6.79
C SER A 34 -0.45 -4.52 7.69
N ARG A 35 -1.47 -3.75 7.29
CA ARG A 35 -2.70 -3.64 8.07
C ARG A 35 -3.49 -4.94 7.99
N PRO A 36 -4.02 -5.44 9.12
CA PRO A 36 -4.87 -6.62 9.09
C PRO A 36 -6.09 -6.42 8.21
N MET A 37 -6.49 -7.46 7.50
CA MET A 37 -7.68 -7.43 6.65
C MET A 37 -8.91 -7.12 7.49
N GLY A 38 -9.79 -6.28 6.94
CA GLY A 38 -11.04 -5.92 7.61
C GLY A 38 -10.95 -4.71 8.52
N SER A 39 -9.76 -4.19 8.80
CA SER A 39 -9.62 -2.93 9.55
C SER A 39 -9.54 -1.76 8.57
N SER A 40 -9.93 -0.58 9.02
CA SER A 40 -9.94 0.63 8.19
C SER A 40 -8.64 1.41 8.37
N GLY A 41 -8.30 2.21 7.36
CA GLY A 41 -7.10 3.02 7.34
C GLY A 41 -6.17 2.64 6.21
N GLU A 42 -5.00 3.23 6.19
CA GLU A 42 -3.98 2.91 5.18
C GLU A 42 -3.53 1.45 5.27
N ASP A 43 -3.12 0.88 4.15
CA ASP A 43 -2.82 -0.55 4.08
C ASP A 43 -1.46 -0.92 4.66
N VAL A 44 -0.55 0.03 4.77
CA VAL A 44 0.76 -0.18 5.40
C VAL A 44 0.86 0.75 6.59
N ILE A 45 1.01 0.17 7.77
CA ILE A 45 1.11 0.92 9.03
C ILE A 45 2.58 1.21 9.29
N MET A 46 2.91 2.49 9.46
CA MET A 46 4.28 2.93 9.65
C MET A 46 4.43 3.74 10.93
N GLY A 47 5.52 3.49 11.66
CA GLY A 47 5.87 4.27 12.83
C GLY A 47 6.69 5.51 12.45
N VAL A 48 7.18 6.21 13.46
CA VAL A 48 7.89 7.48 13.29
C VAL A 48 9.12 7.36 12.40
N GLN A 49 9.93 6.33 12.62
CA GLN A 49 11.17 6.13 11.85
C GLN A 49 10.88 5.91 10.38
N THR A 50 9.92 5.05 10.08
CA THR A 50 9.55 4.75 8.69
C THR A 50 8.97 5.97 8.00
N ARG A 51 8.16 6.77 8.71
CA ARG A 51 7.58 8.00 8.15
C ARG A 51 8.64 9.03 7.78
N GLU A 52 9.74 9.07 8.50
CA GLU A 52 10.85 9.96 8.15
C GLU A 52 11.53 9.53 6.86
N LEU A 53 11.66 8.22 6.65
CA LEU A 53 12.25 7.67 5.43
C LEU A 53 11.28 7.70 4.25
N PHE A 54 9.99 7.52 4.51
CA PHE A 54 8.99 7.30 3.47
C PHE A 54 7.67 7.96 3.89
N PRO A 55 7.52 9.26 3.65
CA PRO A 55 6.35 10.03 4.14
C PRO A 55 5.11 9.85 3.25
N TYR A 56 4.80 8.62 2.91
CA TYR A 56 3.65 8.28 2.06
C TYR A 56 2.64 7.43 2.81
N SER A 57 1.37 7.61 2.46
CA SER A 57 0.30 6.75 2.93
C SER A 57 -0.07 5.80 1.79
N VAL A 58 0.11 4.49 2.02
CA VAL A 58 0.03 3.49 0.96
C VAL A 58 -1.31 2.76 0.98
N GLU A 59 -1.94 2.72 -0.18
CA GLU A 59 -3.12 1.92 -0.47
C GLU A 59 -2.72 0.85 -1.49
N CYS A 60 -3.12 -0.41 -1.28
CA CYS A 60 -2.76 -1.51 -2.17
C CYS A 60 -4.00 -2.08 -2.84
N LYS A 61 -3.95 -2.24 -4.16
CA LYS A 61 -5.02 -2.83 -4.96
C LYS A 61 -4.45 -3.93 -5.84
N ASN A 62 -4.74 -5.18 -5.50
CA ASN A 62 -4.29 -6.35 -6.26
C ASN A 62 -5.51 -7.04 -6.84
N GLN A 63 -5.94 -6.61 -8.01
CA GLN A 63 -7.14 -7.11 -8.68
C GLN A 63 -7.03 -6.88 -10.18
N GLU A 64 -7.81 -7.64 -10.98
CA GLU A 64 -7.69 -7.61 -12.43
C GLU A 64 -8.13 -6.29 -13.04
N LYS A 65 -9.13 -5.64 -12.45
CA LYS A 65 -9.60 -4.34 -12.91
C LYS A 65 -9.52 -3.37 -11.75
N VAL A 66 -8.58 -2.43 -11.83
CA VAL A 66 -8.40 -1.41 -10.80
C VAL A 66 -8.97 -0.09 -11.31
N ASN A 67 -9.90 0.48 -10.55
CA ASN A 67 -10.31 1.86 -10.77
C ASN A 67 -9.27 2.74 -10.09
N VAL A 68 -8.30 3.21 -10.86
CA VAL A 68 -7.14 3.94 -10.34
C VAL A 68 -7.57 5.24 -9.64
N TRP A 69 -8.52 5.96 -10.22
CA TRP A 69 -8.96 7.24 -9.65
C TRP A 69 -9.67 7.02 -8.31
N ALA A 70 -10.56 6.02 -8.23
CA ALA A 70 -11.24 5.70 -6.99
C ALA A 70 -10.25 5.23 -5.91
N ALA A 71 -9.25 4.44 -6.32
CA ALA A 71 -8.22 3.97 -5.38
C ALA A 71 -7.40 5.14 -4.85
N TYR A 72 -7.04 6.09 -5.70
CA TYR A 72 -6.29 7.26 -5.28
C TYR A 72 -7.12 8.13 -4.32
N GLU A 73 -8.41 8.31 -4.60
CA GLU A 73 -9.30 9.05 -3.71
C GLU A 73 -9.41 8.38 -2.34
N GLN A 74 -9.45 7.05 -2.31
CA GLN A 74 -9.46 6.29 -1.06
C GLN A 74 -8.17 6.52 -0.28
N SER A 75 -7.03 6.51 -0.97
CA SER A 75 -5.74 6.79 -0.34
C SER A 75 -5.71 8.21 0.25
N THR A 76 -6.26 9.18 -0.49
CA THR A 76 -6.35 10.56 -0.02
C THR A 76 -7.17 10.67 1.26
N ALA A 77 -8.28 9.92 1.35
CA ALA A 77 -9.12 9.94 2.53
C ALA A 77 -8.42 9.39 3.77
N ASN A 78 -7.44 8.52 3.58
CA ASN A 78 -6.72 7.84 4.67
C ASN A 78 -5.34 8.42 4.96
N CYS A 79 -4.86 9.38 4.16
CA CYS A 79 -3.45 9.77 4.20
C CYS A 79 -3.07 10.72 5.34
N GLY A 80 -4.02 11.43 5.94
CA GLY A 80 -3.69 12.45 6.92
C GLY A 80 -2.76 13.49 6.31
N LYS A 81 -1.63 13.73 6.97
CA LYS A 81 -0.64 14.71 6.51
C LYS A 81 0.38 14.13 5.52
N TYR A 82 0.28 12.83 5.23
CA TYR A 82 1.25 12.18 4.34
C TYR A 82 0.73 12.16 2.90
N GLU A 83 1.64 11.92 1.96
CA GLU A 83 1.30 11.93 0.55
C GLU A 83 0.62 10.61 0.14
N PRO A 84 -0.53 10.66 -0.54
CA PRO A 84 -1.19 9.45 -0.98
C PRO A 84 -0.36 8.69 -2.02
N MET A 85 -0.33 7.37 -1.92
CA MET A 85 0.31 6.49 -2.89
C MET A 85 -0.52 5.24 -3.04
N VAL A 86 -0.77 4.83 -4.29
CA VAL A 86 -1.48 3.58 -4.56
C VAL A 86 -0.52 2.62 -5.25
N VAL A 87 -0.39 1.41 -4.69
CA VAL A 87 0.34 0.33 -5.33
C VAL A 87 -0.68 -0.58 -5.98
N ILE A 88 -0.61 -0.72 -7.29
CA ILE A 88 -1.56 -1.52 -8.05
C ILE A 88 -0.87 -2.74 -8.64
N LYS A 89 -1.60 -3.84 -8.73
CA LYS A 89 -1.11 -5.07 -9.33
C LYS A 89 -2.28 -5.88 -9.86
N LYS A 90 -2.05 -6.60 -10.94
CA LYS A 90 -2.96 -7.66 -11.41
C LYS A 90 -2.16 -8.90 -11.75
N ASN A 91 -2.85 -10.01 -12.01
CA ASN A 91 -2.18 -11.28 -12.28
C ASN A 91 -1.19 -11.15 -13.44
N HIS A 92 -0.02 -11.75 -13.29
CA HIS A 92 1.04 -11.81 -14.30
C HIS A 92 1.65 -10.45 -14.67
N LYS A 93 1.37 -9.40 -13.89
CA LYS A 93 1.97 -8.07 -14.08
C LYS A 93 2.73 -7.66 -12.83
N LYS A 94 3.82 -6.91 -13.00
CA LYS A 94 4.56 -6.40 -11.86
C LYS A 94 3.80 -5.25 -11.20
N PRO A 95 4.02 -5.00 -9.90
CA PRO A 95 3.38 -3.87 -9.23
C PRO A 95 3.80 -2.53 -9.83
N LEU A 96 2.86 -1.60 -9.86
CA LEU A 96 3.10 -0.23 -10.28
C LEU A 96 2.65 0.71 -9.16
N VAL A 97 3.20 1.91 -9.15
CA VAL A 97 2.87 2.95 -8.17
C VAL A 97 2.16 4.11 -8.85
N VAL A 98 1.10 4.58 -8.21
CA VAL A 98 0.37 5.77 -8.66
C VAL A 98 0.56 6.86 -7.61
N VAL A 99 1.06 8.00 -8.02
CA VAL A 99 1.27 9.18 -7.17
C VAL A 99 0.82 10.42 -7.92
N ASP A 100 0.67 11.51 -7.18
CA ASP A 100 0.34 12.80 -7.78
C ASP A 100 1.51 13.24 -8.69
N ALA A 101 1.19 13.59 -9.92
CA ALA A 101 2.20 13.93 -10.92
C ALA A 101 2.99 15.20 -10.57
N GLU A 102 2.43 16.06 -9.74
CA GLU A 102 3.08 17.32 -9.36
C GLU A 102 3.90 17.20 -8.07
N TYR A 103 3.73 16.11 -7.35
CA TYR A 103 4.49 15.90 -6.13
C TYR A 103 5.89 15.40 -6.46
#